data_18dffff8525dfedd73435e221bc17fce
#
_entry.id   18dffff8525dfedd73435e221bc17fce
#
_cell.length_a   1.000
_cell.length_b   1.000
_cell.length_c   1.000
_cell.angle_alpha   90.00
_cell.angle_beta   90.00
_cell.angle_gamma   90.00
#
_symmetry.space_group_name_H-M   'P 1'
#
loop_
_entity.id
_entity.type
_entity.pdbx_description
1 polymer ?
#
loop_
_entity_poly.entity_id
_entity_poly.type
_entity_poly.pdbx_seq_one_letter_code
_entity_poly.pdbx_strand_id
1 'polypeptide(L)'
;MAKKNVTNRYLCANNMNLQKHISGPIFNAVSKAGETLDKPVYVIGGYVRDLLLKRKSKDLDFVIAGSGIELAKETAKILGIKKVHYYKNFGTAAFKFNGSEIEFVGARKESYQRNSRKPIVENGSLADDQQRRDFTINAMAISLNSADYGKLIDPFNGQQDLQNKIIRTPLEPEITFSDDPLRMMRAIRFSTQLDFKIDNQSLKAIQTQCARIEIISNERIIIELNKIILSSTPSNGFKKLFDSNLLHLIFPEMANLQGVDVIKGNKHKDNFYHTLEVLDNISKESNHLYLRWAAILHDIAKPATKRYDEKVGWTFHGHEDRGARMVPGIFKKLKLPLDANMKYVQKLVKLHLRPIALTKETISDAALRRLLFDSGDDLEDLMTLCKADITSKNPQKVKKYLTRFELVEAKLKDVEERDQIRNWQPPVSGETIMKTFGIKPSREVGIIKDSIKEAILDGMILNNETEVEQFMLAKGKELGLRAV
;
A
#
# COMPACT_ATOMS: atom_id res chain seq x y z
N MET A 1 38.09 17.97 28.60
CA MET A 1 38.99 18.85 27.80
C MET A 1 38.60 18.76 26.33
N ALA A 2 38.62 19.90 25.66
CA ALA A 2 38.41 20.14 24.25
C ALA A 2 36.94 20.04 23.73
N LYS A 3 36.21 21.10 23.97
CA LYS A 3 35.11 21.54 23.06
C LYS A 3 35.75 21.91 21.71
N LYS A 4 35.71 21.02 20.73
CA LYS A 4 36.01 21.39 19.36
C LYS A 4 34.84 22.17 18.80
N ASN A 5 35.08 23.46 18.56
CA ASN A 5 34.24 24.40 17.83
C ASN A 5 33.81 23.82 16.47
N VAL A 6 32.52 23.51 16.31
CA VAL A 6 31.87 23.25 15.02
C VAL A 6 31.34 24.59 14.53
N THR A 7 32.20 25.57 14.40
CA THR A 7 31.87 26.82 13.74
C THR A 7 32.73 26.95 12.49
N ASN A 8 32.09 27.08 11.34
CA ASN A 8 32.62 27.37 10.00
C ASN A 8 32.85 26.20 9.02
N ARG A 9 31.73 25.60 8.57
CA ARG A 9 31.66 24.98 7.24
C ARG A 9 30.38 25.35 6.48
N TYR A 10 29.85 26.54 6.69
CA TYR A 10 28.66 27.07 6.00
C TYR A 10 29.02 28.07 4.92
N LEU A 11 29.88 27.72 3.97
CA LEU A 11 30.17 28.58 2.82
C LEU A 11 30.45 27.72 1.59
N CYS A 12 29.38 27.16 1.01
CA CYS A 12 29.27 26.96 -0.43
C CYS A 12 27.78 27.05 -0.79
N ALA A 13 27.21 28.25 -0.63
CA ALA A 13 25.88 28.53 -1.10
C ALA A 13 25.92 28.62 -2.64
N ASN A 14 25.42 27.61 -3.31
CA ASN A 14 24.99 27.75 -4.69
C ASN A 14 23.97 28.89 -4.73
N ASN A 15 24.26 30.00 -5.43
CA ASN A 15 23.40 31.17 -5.65
C ASN A 15 22.21 30.82 -6.56
N MET A 16 21.52 29.70 -6.31
CA MET A 16 20.34 29.34 -7.08
C MET A 16 19.14 30.16 -6.60
N ASN A 17 18.62 31.01 -7.48
CA ASN A 17 17.38 31.73 -7.24
C ASN A 17 16.23 31.04 -7.94
N LEU A 18 15.24 30.61 -7.17
CA LEU A 18 14.05 29.84 -7.61
C LEU A 18 12.80 30.72 -7.67
N GLN A 19 12.92 32.04 -7.65
CA GLN A 19 11.81 33.01 -7.64
C GLN A 19 10.75 32.71 -8.71
N LYS A 20 11.17 32.33 -9.93
CA LYS A 20 10.26 32.01 -11.03
C LYS A 20 9.34 30.79 -10.72
N HIS A 21 9.72 29.95 -9.79
CA HIS A 21 9.02 28.71 -9.45
C HIS A 21 8.14 28.83 -8.21
N ILE A 22 8.29 29.91 -7.44
CA ILE A 22 7.52 30.21 -6.24
C ILE A 22 6.66 31.47 -6.46
N SER A 23 6.16 31.65 -7.66
CA SER A 23 5.22 32.69 -8.02
C SER A 23 3.78 32.19 -7.88
N GLY A 24 2.91 33.04 -7.34
CA GLY A 24 1.48 32.73 -7.23
C GLY A 24 0.86 33.23 -5.93
N PRO A 25 -0.48 33.24 -5.86
CA PRO A 25 -1.21 33.89 -4.76
C PRO A 25 -0.83 33.36 -3.38
N ILE A 26 -0.60 32.07 -3.24
CA ILE A 26 -0.26 31.45 -1.94
C ILE A 26 1.12 31.93 -1.43
N PHE A 27 2.15 31.95 -2.28
CA PHE A 27 3.49 32.34 -1.90
C PHE A 27 3.53 33.84 -1.55
N ASN A 28 2.83 34.68 -2.34
CA ASN A 28 2.72 36.10 -2.08
C ASN A 28 1.97 36.38 -0.76
N ALA A 29 0.92 35.60 -0.47
CA ALA A 29 0.15 35.79 0.77
C ALA A 29 0.99 35.36 2.00
N VAL A 30 1.75 34.27 1.90
CA VAL A 30 2.64 33.80 2.98
C VAL A 30 3.78 34.77 3.22
N SER A 31 4.38 35.35 2.14
CA SER A 31 5.42 36.36 2.25
C SER A 31 4.90 37.59 3.02
N LYS A 32 3.73 38.15 2.60
CA LYS A 32 3.09 39.27 3.29
C LYS A 32 2.71 38.96 4.73
N ALA A 33 2.21 37.75 5.01
CA ALA A 33 1.90 37.34 6.36
C ALA A 33 3.16 37.29 7.24
N GLY A 34 4.30 36.83 6.70
CA GLY A 34 5.59 36.87 7.38
C GLY A 34 6.04 38.31 7.71
N GLU A 35 5.91 39.21 6.74
CA GLU A 35 6.20 40.65 6.94
C GLU A 35 5.30 41.29 8.02
N THR A 36 3.99 40.97 8.00
CA THR A 36 3.03 41.44 9.03
C THR A 36 3.39 40.92 10.44
N LEU A 37 3.90 39.70 10.53
CA LEU A 37 4.31 39.09 11.80
C LEU A 37 5.74 39.43 12.22
N ASP A 38 6.48 40.19 11.39
CA ASP A 38 7.91 40.49 11.57
C ASP A 38 8.74 39.21 11.84
N LYS A 39 8.49 38.15 11.06
CA LYS A 39 9.16 36.84 11.19
C LYS A 39 9.53 36.25 9.83
N PRO A 40 10.73 35.67 9.69
CA PRO A 40 11.12 35.06 8.44
C PRO A 40 10.31 33.79 8.15
N VAL A 41 9.93 33.62 6.87
CA VAL A 41 9.09 32.56 6.36
C VAL A 41 9.73 31.85 5.17
N TYR A 42 9.48 30.55 5.06
CA TYR A 42 10.10 29.69 4.07
C TYR A 42 9.12 28.62 3.58
N VAL A 43 9.26 28.19 2.32
CA VAL A 43 8.70 26.91 1.87
C VAL A 43 9.76 25.84 1.98
N ILE A 44 9.42 24.62 2.44
CA ILE A 44 10.40 23.61 2.83
C ILE A 44 9.94 22.19 2.46
N GLY A 45 10.86 21.25 2.46
CA GLY A 45 10.55 19.82 2.46
C GLY A 45 10.26 19.23 1.09
N GLY A 46 9.17 18.44 1.02
CA GLY A 46 8.81 17.69 -0.17
C GLY A 46 8.60 18.54 -1.40
N TYR A 47 8.00 19.72 -1.24
CA TYR A 47 7.81 20.67 -2.34
C TYR A 47 9.12 21.10 -2.99
N VAL A 48 10.13 21.50 -2.18
CA VAL A 48 11.43 21.96 -2.69
C VAL A 48 12.15 20.83 -3.42
N ARG A 49 12.14 19.63 -2.84
CA ARG A 49 12.69 18.41 -3.49
C ARG A 49 12.03 18.16 -4.84
N ASP A 50 10.70 18.13 -4.87
CA ASP A 50 9.94 17.75 -6.07
C ASP A 50 10.07 18.84 -7.16
N LEU A 51 10.14 20.12 -6.76
CA LEU A 51 10.46 21.23 -7.67
C LEU A 51 11.81 21.01 -8.37
N LEU A 52 12.86 20.69 -7.62
CA LEU A 52 14.21 20.43 -8.16
C LEU A 52 14.25 19.18 -9.03
N LEU A 53 13.43 18.17 -8.73
CA LEU A 53 13.26 16.96 -9.54
C LEU A 53 12.31 17.16 -10.73
N LYS A 54 11.74 18.36 -10.93
CA LYS A 54 10.73 18.66 -11.97
C LYS A 54 9.49 17.76 -11.87
N ARG A 55 9.09 17.39 -10.66
CA ARG A 55 7.90 16.58 -10.36
C ARG A 55 6.78 17.47 -9.84
N LYS A 56 5.53 17.09 -10.11
CA LYS A 56 4.37 17.76 -9.51
C LYS A 56 4.31 17.42 -8.02
N SER A 57 4.26 18.44 -7.17
CA SER A 57 3.96 18.32 -5.74
C SER A 57 2.52 18.77 -5.48
N LYS A 58 1.83 18.07 -4.58
CA LYS A 58 0.47 18.42 -4.15
C LYS A 58 0.45 19.09 -2.77
N ASP A 59 1.50 18.90 -1.98
CA ASP A 59 1.59 19.35 -0.60
C ASP A 59 2.58 20.50 -0.51
N LEU A 60 2.20 21.56 0.21
CA LEU A 60 3.01 22.75 0.44
C LEU A 60 3.18 22.95 1.95
N ASP A 61 4.42 22.85 2.42
CA ASP A 61 4.78 23.06 3.82
C ASP A 61 5.48 24.42 3.96
N PHE A 62 4.89 25.31 4.76
CA PHE A 62 5.48 26.59 5.11
C PHE A 62 5.99 26.58 6.54
N VAL A 63 7.20 27.10 6.74
CA VAL A 63 7.83 27.25 8.06
C VAL A 63 8.06 28.71 8.37
N ILE A 64 7.73 29.11 9.59
CA ILE A 64 8.00 30.43 10.16
C ILE A 64 8.88 30.31 11.40
N ALA A 65 9.83 31.24 11.61
CA ALA A 65 10.55 31.37 12.87
C ALA A 65 9.66 31.99 13.96
N GLY A 66 8.56 31.27 14.29
CA GLY A 66 7.48 31.74 15.15
C GLY A 66 6.32 30.75 15.18
N SER A 67 5.09 31.28 15.33
CA SER A 67 3.88 30.46 15.40
C SER A 67 3.32 30.10 14.01
N GLY A 68 3.32 28.81 13.66
CA GLY A 68 2.67 28.32 12.44
C GLY A 68 1.17 28.60 12.41
N ILE A 69 0.53 28.61 13.58
CA ILE A 69 -0.90 28.94 13.70
C ILE A 69 -1.18 30.40 13.35
N GLU A 70 -0.32 31.33 13.79
CA GLU A 70 -0.48 32.77 13.46
C GLU A 70 -0.20 33.01 11.98
N LEU A 71 0.82 32.36 11.41
CA LEU A 71 1.09 32.45 9.99
C LEU A 71 -0.10 31.96 9.16
N ALA A 72 -0.70 30.82 9.54
CA ALA A 72 -1.89 30.30 8.86
C ALA A 72 -3.08 31.25 8.93
N LYS A 73 -3.33 31.87 10.10
CA LYS A 73 -4.42 32.84 10.28
C LYS A 73 -4.24 34.06 9.41
N GLU A 74 -3.04 34.67 9.41
CA GLU A 74 -2.79 35.87 8.64
C GLU A 74 -2.80 35.58 7.13
N THR A 75 -2.22 34.44 6.71
CA THR A 75 -2.29 34.00 5.31
C THR A 75 -3.73 33.76 4.86
N ALA A 76 -4.54 33.06 5.69
CA ALA A 76 -5.95 32.82 5.40
C ALA A 76 -6.76 34.14 5.27
N LYS A 77 -6.50 35.12 6.11
CA LYS A 77 -7.11 36.45 6.05
C LYS A 77 -6.79 37.14 4.73
N ILE A 78 -5.52 37.15 4.30
CA ILE A 78 -5.07 37.73 3.03
C ILE A 78 -5.77 37.07 1.83
N LEU A 79 -5.95 35.74 1.88
CA LEU A 79 -6.57 34.94 0.80
C LEU A 79 -8.09 34.81 0.89
N GLY A 80 -8.73 35.41 1.93
CA GLY A 80 -10.18 35.28 2.15
C GLY A 80 -10.65 33.86 2.51
N ILE A 81 -9.77 33.04 3.09
CA ILE A 81 -10.09 31.63 3.45
C ILE A 81 -10.78 31.60 4.82
N LYS A 82 -11.99 31.02 4.86
CA LYS A 82 -12.80 30.96 6.09
C LYS A 82 -12.50 29.73 6.95
N LYS A 83 -12.07 28.61 6.37
CA LYS A 83 -11.90 27.35 7.07
C LYS A 83 -10.42 26.99 7.24
N VAL A 84 -9.91 27.10 8.46
CA VAL A 84 -8.54 26.73 8.86
C VAL A 84 -8.63 25.66 9.93
N HIS A 85 -7.85 24.59 9.79
CA HIS A 85 -7.73 23.51 10.76
C HIS A 85 -6.52 23.77 11.65
N TYR A 86 -6.72 23.75 12.98
CA TYR A 86 -5.67 24.02 13.98
C TYR A 86 -5.31 22.75 14.74
N TYR A 87 -4.04 22.42 14.74
CA TYR A 87 -3.47 21.30 15.51
C TYR A 87 -2.64 21.85 16.67
N LYS A 88 -3.33 22.39 17.68
CA LYS A 88 -2.73 23.17 18.79
C LYS A 88 -1.59 22.42 19.49
N ASN A 89 -1.73 21.10 19.71
CA ASN A 89 -0.74 20.28 20.39
C ASN A 89 0.58 20.16 19.60
N PHE A 90 0.57 20.47 18.31
CA PHE A 90 1.73 20.41 17.42
C PHE A 90 2.19 21.79 16.96
N GLY A 91 1.49 22.85 17.35
CA GLY A 91 1.79 24.21 16.88
C GLY A 91 1.64 24.39 15.37
N THR A 92 0.81 23.56 14.72
CA THR A 92 0.60 23.55 13.27
C THR A 92 -0.84 23.93 12.90
N ALA A 93 -1.02 24.40 11.69
CA ALA A 93 -2.33 24.64 11.12
C ALA A 93 -2.32 24.29 9.63
N ALA A 94 -3.50 23.98 9.06
CA ALA A 94 -3.64 23.67 7.65
C ALA A 94 -4.95 24.21 7.07
N PHE A 95 -4.96 24.49 5.77
CA PHE A 95 -6.17 24.75 5.00
C PHE A 95 -6.02 24.24 3.56
N LYS A 96 -7.13 24.12 2.86
CA LYS A 96 -7.13 23.79 1.43
C LYS A 96 -7.14 25.04 0.57
N PHE A 97 -6.27 25.09 -0.44
CA PHE A 97 -6.22 26.15 -1.43
C PHE A 97 -5.98 25.56 -2.83
N ASN A 98 -6.87 25.86 -3.78
CA ASN A 98 -6.82 25.36 -5.16
C ASN A 98 -6.63 23.83 -5.26
N GLY A 99 -7.32 23.07 -4.39
CA GLY A 99 -7.26 21.60 -4.37
C GLY A 99 -6.03 20.98 -3.70
N SER A 100 -5.07 21.82 -3.25
CA SER A 100 -3.89 21.40 -2.49
C SER A 100 -4.09 21.61 -1.00
N GLU A 101 -3.50 20.76 -0.18
CA GLU A 101 -3.39 20.98 1.26
C GLU A 101 -2.15 21.82 1.57
N ILE A 102 -2.35 22.89 2.34
CA ILE A 102 -1.30 23.83 2.72
C ILE A 102 -1.08 23.70 4.22
N GLU A 103 0.11 23.32 4.62
CA GLU A 103 0.48 23.16 6.03
C GLU A 103 1.40 24.31 6.49
N PHE A 104 1.15 24.79 7.71
CA PHE A 104 1.90 25.87 8.35
C PHE A 104 2.48 25.39 9.67
N VAL A 105 3.80 25.48 9.80
CA VAL A 105 4.53 24.93 10.94
C VAL A 105 5.43 26.01 11.53
N GLY A 106 5.48 26.14 12.85
CA GLY A 106 6.53 26.90 13.51
C GLY A 106 7.88 26.15 13.42
N ALA A 107 8.95 26.85 13.13
CA ALA A 107 10.29 26.30 13.23
C ALA A 107 10.53 25.84 14.68
N ARG A 108 11.00 24.63 14.85
CA ARG A 108 11.11 24.00 16.17
C ARG A 108 12.38 23.21 16.33
N LYS A 109 12.87 23.22 17.57
CA LYS A 109 13.90 22.33 18.06
C LYS A 109 13.22 21.15 18.74
N GLU A 110 13.67 19.96 18.46
CA GLU A 110 13.15 18.73 19.07
C GLU A 110 14.26 18.04 19.87
N SER A 111 13.92 17.56 21.06
CA SER A 111 14.78 16.67 21.84
C SER A 111 14.01 15.41 22.20
N TYR A 112 14.68 14.25 22.12
CA TYR A 112 14.05 12.95 22.27
C TYR A 112 14.60 12.21 23.49
N GLN A 113 13.74 11.47 24.17
CA GLN A 113 14.14 10.50 25.18
C GLN A 113 14.23 9.12 24.55
N ARG A 114 15.26 8.34 24.92
CA ARG A 114 15.57 7.04 24.28
C ARG A 114 14.39 6.05 24.21
N ASN A 115 13.50 6.07 25.20
CA ASN A 115 12.36 5.16 25.30
C ASN A 115 11.02 5.79 24.89
N SER A 116 11.05 6.99 24.30
CA SER A 116 9.86 7.71 23.86
C SER A 116 10.10 8.34 22.51
N ARG A 117 9.13 8.17 21.61
CA ARG A 117 9.09 8.86 20.31
C ARG A 117 8.47 10.27 20.41
N LYS A 118 7.96 10.65 21.58
CA LYS A 118 7.36 11.99 21.78
C LYS A 118 8.49 12.98 22.04
N PRO A 119 8.77 13.90 21.10
CA PRO A 119 9.78 14.92 21.34
C PRO A 119 9.30 15.93 22.39
N ILE A 120 10.24 16.49 23.12
CA ILE A 120 10.06 17.77 23.78
C ILE A 120 10.29 18.80 22.69
N VAL A 121 9.31 19.68 22.46
CA VAL A 121 9.29 20.64 21.36
C VAL A 121 9.46 22.03 21.92
N GLU A 122 10.45 22.77 21.42
CA GLU A 122 10.73 24.17 21.73
C GLU A 122 10.73 24.99 20.44
N ASN A 123 10.47 26.30 20.55
CA ASN A 123 10.64 27.20 19.43
C ASN A 123 12.09 27.17 18.96
N GLY A 124 12.30 27.05 17.67
CA GLY A 124 13.63 26.95 17.06
C GLY A 124 13.81 27.93 15.91
N SER A 125 15.01 27.93 15.38
CA SER A 125 15.38 28.58 14.13
C SER A 125 15.09 27.68 12.93
N LEU A 126 15.16 28.24 11.70
CA LEU A 126 15.11 27.42 10.47
C LEU A 126 16.20 26.32 10.49
N ALA A 127 17.39 26.62 10.99
CA ALA A 127 18.49 25.65 11.09
C ALA A 127 18.15 24.48 12.00
N ASP A 128 17.49 24.73 13.15
CA ASP A 128 17.01 23.67 14.04
C ASP A 128 15.96 22.80 13.35
N ASP A 129 15.01 23.41 12.61
CA ASP A 129 13.99 22.68 11.87
C ASP A 129 14.59 21.83 10.76
N GLN A 130 15.59 22.32 10.03
CA GLN A 130 16.27 21.59 8.99
C GLN A 130 17.10 20.39 9.55
N GLN A 131 17.76 20.58 10.70
CA GLN A 131 18.56 19.52 11.36
C GLN A 131 17.70 18.33 11.79
N ARG A 132 16.51 18.56 12.31
CA ARG A 132 15.62 17.49 12.80
C ARG A 132 14.92 16.71 11.70
N ARG A 133 15.02 17.12 10.43
CA ARG A 133 14.35 16.42 9.32
C ARG A 133 14.97 15.06 9.04
N ASP A 134 14.20 14.23 8.36
CA ASP A 134 14.59 12.85 8.08
C ASP A 134 15.77 12.73 7.11
N PHE A 135 15.74 13.50 5.99
CA PHE A 135 16.74 13.38 4.93
C PHE A 135 17.15 14.75 4.39
N THR A 136 18.40 14.85 3.93
CA THR A 136 18.98 16.05 3.32
C THR A 136 18.11 16.62 2.21
N ILE A 137 17.58 15.73 1.35
CA ILE A 137 16.71 16.10 0.23
C ILE A 137 15.37 16.70 0.66
N ASN A 138 14.94 16.50 1.89
CA ASN A 138 13.73 17.05 2.49
C ASN A 138 14.02 18.20 3.48
N ALA A 139 15.31 18.52 3.68
CA ALA A 139 15.74 19.58 4.58
C ALA A 139 16.00 20.92 3.85
N MET A 140 15.93 20.94 2.54
CA MET A 140 16.07 22.16 1.75
C MET A 140 14.87 23.09 1.92
N ALA A 141 15.14 24.40 1.98
CA ALA A 141 14.12 25.44 2.07
C ALA A 141 14.34 26.54 1.01
N ILE A 142 13.27 27.23 0.64
CA ILE A 142 13.34 28.43 -0.21
C ILE A 142 12.79 29.60 0.59
N SER A 143 13.54 30.71 0.63
CA SER A 143 13.14 31.93 1.31
C SER A 143 11.96 32.61 0.62
N LEU A 144 11.01 33.06 1.42
CA LEU A 144 9.89 33.90 0.98
C LEU A 144 10.01 35.32 1.56
N ASN A 145 11.16 35.69 2.16
CA ASN A 145 11.40 36.99 2.73
C ASN A 145 11.79 37.96 1.62
N SER A 146 11.37 39.22 1.71
CA SER A 146 11.63 40.28 0.70
C SER A 146 13.12 40.45 0.40
N ALA A 147 13.98 40.35 1.40
CA ALA A 147 15.42 40.54 1.26
C ALA A 147 16.14 39.47 0.42
N ASP A 148 15.64 38.24 0.40
CA ASP A 148 16.29 37.12 -0.28
C ASP A 148 15.26 36.16 -0.93
N TYR A 149 14.15 36.68 -1.42
CA TYR A 149 13.04 35.98 -2.04
C TYR A 149 13.53 35.03 -3.16
N GLY A 150 13.20 33.76 -3.04
CA GLY A 150 13.59 32.72 -4.01
C GLY A 150 14.95 32.08 -3.76
N LYS A 151 15.71 32.53 -2.76
CA LYS A 151 17.00 31.94 -2.41
C LYS A 151 16.82 30.55 -1.84
N LEU A 152 17.55 29.58 -2.40
CA LEU A 152 17.61 28.22 -1.85
C LEU A 152 18.54 28.19 -0.62
N ILE A 153 18.07 27.52 0.44
CA ILE A 153 18.81 27.32 1.70
C ILE A 153 19.01 25.81 1.88
N ASP A 154 20.24 25.37 1.66
CA ASP A 154 20.62 23.95 1.66
C ASP A 154 21.88 23.70 2.51
N PRO A 155 21.76 23.68 3.84
CA PRO A 155 22.92 23.54 4.73
C PRO A 155 23.49 22.10 4.75
N PHE A 156 22.79 21.11 4.20
CA PHE A 156 23.17 19.70 4.24
C PHE A 156 23.49 19.11 2.88
N ASN A 157 23.69 19.91 1.85
CA ASN A 157 23.98 19.48 0.48
C ASN A 157 22.88 18.56 -0.12
N GLY A 158 21.61 18.81 0.19
CA GLY A 158 20.47 18.07 -0.35
C GLY A 158 20.37 18.13 -1.87
N GLN A 159 20.79 19.25 -2.49
CA GLN A 159 20.91 19.34 -3.95
C GLN A 159 21.90 18.33 -4.52
N GLN A 160 23.07 18.18 -3.90
CA GLN A 160 24.07 17.22 -4.33
C GLN A 160 23.57 15.78 -4.17
N ASP A 161 22.88 15.48 -3.06
CA ASP A 161 22.26 14.18 -2.84
C ASP A 161 21.13 13.89 -3.84
N LEU A 162 20.35 14.90 -4.25
CA LEU A 162 19.37 14.74 -5.36
C LEU A 162 20.05 14.40 -6.69
N GLN A 163 21.14 15.09 -7.05
CA GLN A 163 21.90 14.83 -8.28
C GLN A 163 22.51 13.43 -8.27
N ASN A 164 23.06 13.02 -7.11
CA ASN A 164 23.67 11.71 -6.92
C ASN A 164 22.66 10.58 -6.66
N LYS A 165 21.36 10.91 -6.56
CA LYS A 165 20.30 9.97 -6.23
C LYS A 165 20.54 9.23 -4.92
N ILE A 166 20.83 9.97 -3.86
CA ILE A 166 21.17 9.43 -2.52
C ILE A 166 20.10 9.86 -1.51
N ILE A 167 19.70 8.94 -0.64
CA ILE A 167 18.95 9.19 0.59
C ILE A 167 19.91 9.19 1.74
N ARG A 168 20.13 10.35 2.36
CA ARG A 168 21.05 10.59 3.46
C ARG A 168 20.38 11.40 4.55
N THR A 169 20.71 11.16 5.80
CA THR A 169 20.25 11.94 6.96
C THR A 169 21.05 13.24 7.11
N PRO A 170 20.42 14.35 7.58
CA PRO A 170 21.14 15.60 7.86
C PRO A 170 22.19 15.47 8.98
N LEU A 171 21.86 14.66 9.99
CA LEU A 171 22.73 14.34 11.12
C LEU A 171 23.20 12.88 11.04
N GLU A 172 24.00 12.45 12.05
CA GLU A 172 24.39 11.05 12.19
C GLU A 172 23.17 10.13 12.13
N PRO A 173 23.19 9.10 11.27
CA PRO A 173 22.03 8.23 11.06
C PRO A 173 21.54 7.54 12.33
N GLU A 174 22.46 7.13 13.21
CA GLU A 174 22.16 6.49 14.49
C GLU A 174 21.30 7.39 15.39
N ILE A 175 21.59 8.68 15.43
CA ILE A 175 20.80 9.67 16.17
C ILE A 175 19.45 9.85 15.50
N THR A 176 19.45 10.08 14.19
CA THR A 176 18.23 10.34 13.41
C THR A 176 17.22 9.19 13.51
N PHE A 177 17.67 7.93 13.46
CA PHE A 177 16.79 6.75 13.56
C PHE A 177 16.46 6.39 15.01
N SER A 178 17.31 6.76 15.96
CA SER A 178 17.00 6.65 17.39
C SER A 178 15.87 7.62 17.80
N ASP A 179 15.86 8.82 17.27
CA ASP A 179 14.87 9.86 17.57
C ASP A 179 13.46 9.48 17.06
N ASP A 180 13.33 9.09 15.80
CA ASP A 180 12.09 8.52 15.25
C ASP A 180 12.40 7.29 14.38
N PRO A 181 12.24 6.08 14.92
CA PRO A 181 12.51 4.85 14.17
C PRO A 181 11.69 4.67 12.90
N LEU A 182 10.55 5.36 12.75
CA LEU A 182 9.78 5.34 11.50
C LEU A 182 10.59 5.91 10.32
N ARG A 183 11.59 6.74 10.58
CA ARG A 183 12.48 7.27 9.54
C ARG A 183 13.24 6.16 8.80
N MET A 184 13.46 4.99 9.42
CA MET A 184 14.00 3.80 8.74
C MET A 184 13.07 3.33 7.61
N MET A 185 11.78 3.21 7.90
CA MET A 185 10.75 2.89 6.89
C MET A 185 10.66 3.98 5.81
N ARG A 186 10.74 5.24 6.21
CA ARG A 186 10.74 6.39 5.30
C ARG A 186 11.95 6.40 4.37
N ALA A 187 13.16 6.02 4.86
CA ALA A 187 14.35 5.88 4.03
C ALA A 187 14.13 4.87 2.90
N ILE A 188 13.60 3.70 3.24
CA ILE A 188 13.29 2.64 2.26
C ILE A 188 12.18 3.11 1.31
N ARG A 189 11.15 3.77 1.81
CA ARG A 189 10.08 4.32 0.97
C ARG A 189 10.61 5.34 -0.04
N PHE A 190 11.35 6.35 0.41
CA PHE A 190 11.90 7.36 -0.51
C PHE A 190 12.88 6.75 -1.50
N SER A 191 13.74 5.84 -1.04
CA SER A 191 14.63 5.09 -1.92
C SER A 191 13.84 4.35 -3.03
N THR A 192 12.69 3.77 -2.69
CA THR A 192 11.86 3.03 -3.64
C THR A 192 11.09 3.97 -4.59
N GLN A 193 10.47 5.02 -4.05
CA GLN A 193 9.64 5.96 -4.83
C GLN A 193 10.44 6.86 -5.76
N LEU A 194 11.67 7.21 -5.38
CA LEU A 194 12.55 8.09 -6.15
C LEU A 194 13.56 7.31 -7.00
N ASP A 195 13.67 6.01 -6.79
CA ASP A 195 14.73 5.16 -7.35
C ASP A 195 16.14 5.66 -6.96
N PHE A 196 16.30 5.97 -5.66
CA PHE A 196 17.53 6.46 -5.07
C PHE A 196 18.19 5.37 -4.21
N LYS A 197 19.52 5.44 -4.08
CA LYS A 197 20.28 4.58 -3.15
C LYS A 197 20.23 5.17 -1.74
N ILE A 198 20.13 4.32 -0.74
CA ILE A 198 20.34 4.74 0.65
C ILE A 198 21.85 4.82 0.87
N ASP A 199 22.31 5.90 1.51
CA ASP A 199 23.67 6.08 1.91
C ASP A 199 24.15 4.90 2.77
N ASN A 200 25.42 4.47 2.63
CA ASN A 200 25.92 3.27 3.29
C ASN A 200 25.89 3.36 4.82
N GLN A 201 26.19 4.53 5.40
CA GLN A 201 26.13 4.74 6.85
C GLN A 201 24.67 4.66 7.32
N SER A 202 23.75 5.30 6.59
CA SER A 202 22.31 5.23 6.87
C SER A 202 21.79 3.79 6.76
N LEU A 203 22.22 3.02 5.75
CA LEU A 203 21.79 1.63 5.61
C LEU A 203 22.30 0.76 6.77
N LYS A 204 23.55 0.93 7.17
CA LYS A 204 24.14 0.24 8.33
C LYS A 204 23.39 0.59 9.62
N ALA A 205 23.07 1.86 9.84
CA ALA A 205 22.30 2.30 10.99
C ALA A 205 20.88 1.71 11.02
N ILE A 206 20.22 1.59 9.86
CA ILE A 206 18.92 0.89 9.76
C ILE A 206 19.06 -0.57 10.23
N GLN A 207 20.08 -1.29 9.74
CA GLN A 207 20.30 -2.69 10.11
C GLN A 207 20.59 -2.87 11.60
N THR A 208 21.40 -2.00 12.20
CA THR A 208 21.76 -2.09 13.62
C THR A 208 20.64 -1.66 14.57
N GLN A 209 19.72 -0.79 14.12
CA GLN A 209 18.65 -0.24 14.95
C GLN A 209 17.26 -0.76 14.57
N CYS A 210 17.15 -1.74 13.66
CA CYS A 210 15.88 -2.24 13.16
C CYS A 210 14.88 -2.61 14.29
N ALA A 211 15.36 -3.20 15.40
CA ALA A 211 14.53 -3.56 16.55
C ALA A 211 13.76 -2.37 17.16
N ARG A 212 14.26 -1.14 17.02
CA ARG A 212 13.56 0.04 17.53
C ARG A 212 12.25 0.34 16.81
N ILE A 213 11.98 -0.29 15.66
CA ILE A 213 10.70 -0.14 14.95
C ILE A 213 9.52 -0.60 15.80
N GLU A 214 9.73 -1.48 16.78
CA GLU A 214 8.70 -2.03 17.66
C GLU A 214 8.03 -0.98 18.56
N ILE A 215 8.68 0.16 18.82
CA ILE A 215 8.05 1.27 19.57
C ILE A 215 7.08 2.10 18.71
N ILE A 216 7.06 1.86 17.39
CA ILE A 216 6.17 2.56 16.45
C ILE A 216 4.86 1.81 16.33
N SER A 217 3.74 2.55 16.36
CA SER A 217 2.43 1.93 16.18
C SER A 217 2.25 1.41 14.76
N ASN A 218 1.54 0.28 14.64
CA ASN A 218 1.28 -0.37 13.35
C ASN A 218 0.51 0.54 12.39
N GLU A 219 -0.31 1.48 12.88
CA GLU A 219 -1.02 2.48 12.07
C GLU A 219 -0.03 3.41 11.32
N ARG A 220 1.10 3.77 11.94
CA ARG A 220 2.14 4.56 11.26
C ARG A 220 2.96 3.71 10.29
N ILE A 221 3.29 2.48 10.69
CA ILE A 221 4.05 1.53 9.86
C ILE A 221 3.29 1.23 8.57
N ILE A 222 1.99 0.92 8.66
CA ILE A 222 1.19 0.54 7.49
C ILE A 222 1.05 1.68 6.48
N ILE A 223 1.02 2.94 6.92
CA ILE A 223 1.00 4.10 6.03
C ILE A 223 2.26 4.13 5.16
N GLU A 224 3.44 3.91 5.74
CA GLU A 224 4.69 3.88 4.98
C GLU A 224 4.77 2.63 4.10
N LEU A 225 4.34 1.46 4.59
CA LEU A 225 4.32 0.21 3.82
C LEU A 225 3.38 0.31 2.61
N ASN A 226 2.18 0.87 2.76
CA ASN A 226 1.26 1.10 1.65
C ASN A 226 1.85 2.04 0.58
N LYS A 227 2.62 3.05 0.99
CA LYS A 227 3.33 3.94 0.05
C LYS A 227 4.46 3.22 -0.69
N ILE A 228 5.11 2.23 -0.07
CA ILE A 228 6.07 1.33 -0.74
C ILE A 228 5.33 0.44 -1.75
N ILE A 229 4.23 -0.19 -1.34
CA ILE A 229 3.40 -1.05 -2.19
C ILE A 229 2.90 -0.30 -3.43
N LEU A 230 2.53 0.98 -3.28
CA LEU A 230 2.03 1.84 -4.36
C LEU A 230 3.14 2.44 -5.24
N SER A 231 4.41 2.17 -4.97
CA SER A 231 5.49 2.61 -5.86
C SER A 231 5.48 1.87 -7.20
N SER A 232 6.25 2.37 -8.18
CA SER A 232 6.36 1.77 -9.50
C SER A 232 7.06 0.41 -9.51
N THR A 233 8.00 0.20 -8.59
CA THR A 233 8.76 -1.06 -8.44
C THR A 233 8.85 -1.41 -6.95
N PRO A 234 7.72 -1.88 -6.35
CA PRO A 234 7.66 -2.14 -4.92
C PRO A 234 8.62 -3.25 -4.46
N SER A 235 9.01 -4.17 -5.34
CA SER A 235 9.98 -5.22 -5.01
C SER A 235 11.29 -4.67 -4.46
N ASN A 236 11.74 -3.51 -4.96
CA ASN A 236 12.96 -2.86 -4.47
C ASN A 236 12.83 -2.44 -3.00
N GLY A 237 11.64 -1.99 -2.60
CA GLY A 237 11.34 -1.66 -1.21
C GLY A 237 11.31 -2.89 -0.30
N PHE A 238 10.59 -3.94 -0.73
CA PHE A 238 10.51 -5.18 0.05
C PHE A 238 11.87 -5.88 0.22
N LYS A 239 12.73 -5.89 -0.81
CA LYS A 239 14.10 -6.40 -0.70
C LYS A 239 14.89 -5.64 0.37
N LYS A 240 14.83 -4.30 0.35
CA LYS A 240 15.50 -3.47 1.36
C LYS A 240 14.93 -3.68 2.77
N LEU A 241 13.60 -3.84 2.90
CA LEU A 241 12.96 -4.19 4.18
C LEU A 241 13.45 -5.55 4.69
N PHE A 242 13.60 -6.52 3.80
CA PHE A 242 14.10 -7.86 4.13
C PHE A 242 15.58 -7.81 4.55
N ASP A 243 16.44 -7.21 3.72
CA ASP A 243 17.89 -7.12 3.93
C ASP A 243 18.26 -6.32 5.18
N SER A 244 17.39 -5.42 5.63
CA SER A 244 17.55 -4.64 6.87
C SER A 244 16.90 -5.27 8.11
N ASN A 245 16.36 -6.47 8.02
CA ASN A 245 15.60 -7.18 9.05
C ASN A 245 14.28 -6.48 9.49
N LEU A 246 13.93 -5.32 8.92
CA LEU A 246 12.69 -4.63 9.25
C LEU A 246 11.47 -5.47 8.87
N LEU A 247 11.51 -6.20 7.74
CA LEU A 247 10.38 -7.03 7.30
C LEU A 247 10.05 -8.15 8.30
N HIS A 248 11.06 -8.74 8.92
CA HIS A 248 10.88 -9.79 9.93
C HIS A 248 10.12 -9.30 11.17
N LEU A 249 10.28 -8.03 11.52
CA LEU A 249 9.62 -7.41 12.68
C LEU A 249 8.22 -6.91 12.34
N ILE A 250 8.04 -6.26 11.20
CA ILE A 250 6.75 -5.64 10.85
C ILE A 250 5.79 -6.58 10.14
N PHE A 251 6.30 -7.53 9.33
CA PHE A 251 5.49 -8.45 8.54
C PHE A 251 6.19 -9.81 8.38
N PRO A 252 6.37 -10.59 9.47
CA PRO A 252 7.09 -11.86 9.47
C PRO A 252 6.46 -12.91 8.54
N GLU A 253 5.14 -12.89 8.32
CA GLU A 253 4.47 -13.81 7.42
C GLU A 253 5.00 -13.68 5.98
N MET A 254 5.28 -12.45 5.53
CA MET A 254 5.89 -12.19 4.23
C MET A 254 7.39 -12.55 4.21
N ALA A 255 8.11 -12.28 5.28
CA ALA A 255 9.52 -12.65 5.40
C ALA A 255 9.72 -14.19 5.34
N ASN A 256 8.81 -14.95 5.93
CA ASN A 256 8.82 -16.41 5.96
C ASN A 256 8.59 -17.07 4.58
N LEU A 257 8.21 -16.32 3.56
CA LEU A 257 8.14 -16.85 2.18
C LEU A 257 9.53 -17.10 1.58
N GLN A 258 10.58 -16.46 2.12
CA GLN A 258 11.95 -16.60 1.64
C GLN A 258 12.52 -17.96 2.02
N GLY A 259 13.27 -18.55 1.10
CA GLY A 259 14.00 -19.79 1.28
C GLY A 259 13.62 -20.85 0.25
N VAL A 260 14.58 -21.73 -0.01
CA VAL A 260 14.43 -22.83 -0.96
C VAL A 260 14.98 -24.09 -0.32
N ASP A 261 14.12 -25.08 -0.08
CA ASP A 261 14.55 -26.39 0.38
C ASP A 261 14.93 -27.26 -0.82
N VAL A 262 15.93 -28.11 -0.59
CA VAL A 262 16.42 -29.07 -1.59
C VAL A 262 16.33 -30.47 -1.01
N ILE A 263 15.48 -31.33 -1.59
CA ILE A 263 15.38 -32.73 -1.22
C ILE A 263 15.61 -33.60 -2.48
N LYS A 264 16.55 -34.51 -2.43
CA LYS A 264 16.90 -35.40 -3.57
C LYS A 264 17.15 -34.65 -4.88
N GLY A 265 17.75 -33.41 -4.80
CA GLY A 265 18.02 -32.55 -5.95
C GLY A 265 16.82 -31.72 -6.45
N ASN A 266 15.62 -31.96 -5.93
CA ASN A 266 14.42 -31.20 -6.28
C ASN A 266 14.36 -29.90 -5.46
N LYS A 267 14.23 -28.77 -6.15
CA LYS A 267 14.10 -27.43 -5.57
C LYS A 267 12.70 -26.89 -5.86
N HIS A 268 12.11 -26.19 -4.89
CA HIS A 268 10.96 -25.33 -5.19
C HIS A 268 11.43 -23.90 -5.54
N LYS A 269 10.54 -23.11 -6.13
CA LYS A 269 10.76 -21.68 -6.38
C LYS A 269 10.81 -20.94 -5.04
N ASP A 270 11.67 -19.94 -4.92
CA ASP A 270 11.63 -19.03 -3.78
C ASP A 270 10.35 -18.21 -3.83
N ASN A 271 9.47 -18.42 -2.85
CA ASN A 271 8.14 -17.82 -2.85
C ASN A 271 8.18 -16.33 -2.56
N PHE A 272 9.19 -15.82 -1.82
CA PHE A 272 9.35 -14.40 -1.56
C PHE A 272 9.64 -13.63 -2.86
N TYR A 273 10.67 -14.06 -3.60
CA TYR A 273 11.03 -13.39 -4.86
C TYR A 273 9.95 -13.57 -5.92
N HIS A 274 9.27 -14.71 -5.93
CA HIS A 274 8.10 -14.91 -6.78
C HIS A 274 6.98 -13.90 -6.48
N THR A 275 6.59 -13.77 -5.22
CA THR A 275 5.57 -12.81 -4.80
C THR A 275 5.95 -11.37 -5.16
N LEU A 276 7.24 -11.01 -5.05
CA LEU A 276 7.72 -9.69 -5.46
C LEU A 276 7.61 -9.47 -6.97
N GLU A 277 7.88 -10.50 -7.78
CA GLU A 277 7.72 -10.43 -9.23
C GLU A 277 6.23 -10.24 -9.62
N VAL A 278 5.33 -10.99 -8.99
CA VAL A 278 3.88 -10.82 -9.16
C VAL A 278 3.43 -9.42 -8.79
N LEU A 279 3.91 -8.89 -7.66
CA LEU A 279 3.60 -7.53 -7.20
C LEU A 279 4.09 -6.46 -8.20
N ASP A 280 5.29 -6.60 -8.74
CA ASP A 280 5.82 -5.69 -9.75
C ASP A 280 5.01 -5.77 -11.07
N ASN A 281 4.54 -6.97 -11.46
CA ASN A 281 3.69 -7.13 -12.63
C ASN A 281 2.34 -6.42 -12.44
N ILE A 282 1.67 -6.62 -11.30
CA ILE A 282 0.44 -5.88 -10.96
C ILE A 282 0.68 -4.36 -10.94
N SER A 283 1.85 -3.91 -10.49
CA SER A 283 2.17 -2.49 -10.37
C SER A 283 2.24 -1.76 -11.71
N LYS A 284 2.44 -2.48 -12.81
CA LYS A 284 2.43 -1.94 -14.19
C LYS A 284 1.00 -1.76 -14.70
N GLU A 285 0.07 -2.61 -14.25
CA GLU A 285 -1.31 -2.67 -14.74
C GLU A 285 -2.29 -1.86 -13.88
N SER A 286 -2.08 -1.81 -12.55
CA SER A 286 -3.05 -1.23 -11.63
C SER A 286 -2.41 -0.48 -10.45
N ASN A 287 -3.02 0.65 -10.10
CA ASN A 287 -2.72 1.40 -8.87
C ASN A 287 -3.66 1.05 -7.72
N HIS A 288 -4.51 0.03 -7.86
CA HIS A 288 -5.44 -0.38 -6.83
C HIS A 288 -4.68 -1.05 -5.67
N LEU A 289 -4.66 -0.40 -4.51
CA LEU A 289 -3.88 -0.83 -3.34
C LEU A 289 -4.22 -2.26 -2.91
N TYR A 290 -5.50 -2.61 -2.88
CA TYR A 290 -5.92 -3.92 -2.37
C TYR A 290 -5.72 -5.05 -3.38
N LEU A 291 -5.66 -4.77 -4.68
CA LEU A 291 -5.21 -5.73 -5.68
C LEU A 291 -3.71 -6.04 -5.49
N ARG A 292 -2.89 -5.01 -5.19
CA ARG A 292 -1.47 -5.20 -4.83
C ARG A 292 -1.31 -5.97 -3.52
N TRP A 293 -2.20 -5.77 -2.54
CA TRP A 293 -2.25 -6.60 -1.34
C TRP A 293 -2.64 -8.05 -1.65
N ALA A 294 -3.57 -8.29 -2.57
CA ALA A 294 -3.89 -9.64 -3.02
C ALA A 294 -2.69 -10.31 -3.66
N ALA A 295 -1.90 -9.60 -4.47
CA ALA A 295 -0.63 -10.09 -5.02
C ALA A 295 0.40 -10.46 -3.94
N ILE A 296 0.49 -9.69 -2.85
CA ILE A 296 1.39 -9.99 -1.72
C ILE A 296 0.92 -11.24 -0.97
N LEU A 297 -0.39 -11.45 -0.85
CA LEU A 297 -0.97 -12.48 0.02
C LEU A 297 -1.42 -13.75 -0.70
N HIS A 298 -1.40 -13.81 -2.06
CA HIS A 298 -1.92 -14.98 -2.79
C HIS A 298 -1.24 -16.28 -2.37
N ASP A 299 0.05 -16.24 -2.14
CA ASP A 299 0.90 -17.38 -1.79
C ASP A 299 1.32 -17.42 -0.30
N ILE A 300 0.76 -16.57 0.55
CA ILE A 300 1.22 -16.37 1.94
C ILE A 300 1.21 -17.63 2.79
N ALA A 301 0.38 -18.60 2.45
CA ALA A 301 0.28 -19.87 3.20
C ALA A 301 1.17 -20.99 2.66
N LYS A 302 1.95 -20.78 1.59
CA LYS A 302 2.83 -21.81 1.04
C LYS A 302 3.81 -22.40 2.07
N PRO A 303 4.47 -21.61 2.93
CA PRO A 303 5.34 -22.19 3.97
C PRO A 303 4.60 -23.14 4.90
N ALA A 304 3.34 -22.85 5.23
CA ALA A 304 2.54 -23.63 6.15
C ALA A 304 1.85 -24.86 5.52
N THR A 305 1.83 -24.95 4.18
CA THR A 305 1.23 -26.07 3.42
C THR A 305 2.28 -26.87 2.66
N LYS A 306 3.55 -26.48 2.75
CA LYS A 306 4.66 -27.12 2.07
C LYS A 306 4.82 -28.58 2.50
N ARG A 307 4.84 -29.50 1.54
CA ARG A 307 5.11 -30.92 1.73
C ARG A 307 5.96 -31.44 0.59
N TYR A 308 6.78 -32.44 0.88
CA TYR A 308 7.54 -33.18 -0.14
C TYR A 308 6.86 -34.52 -0.40
N ASP A 309 6.53 -34.74 -1.66
CA ASP A 309 6.04 -36.03 -2.16
C ASP A 309 7.11 -36.70 -3.02
N GLU A 310 7.35 -37.99 -2.84
CA GLU A 310 8.44 -38.71 -3.53
C GLU A 310 8.23 -38.82 -5.05
N LYS A 311 6.98 -38.81 -5.53
CA LYS A 311 6.63 -38.95 -6.94
C LYS A 311 6.53 -37.61 -7.66
N VAL A 312 6.04 -36.57 -6.97
CA VAL A 312 5.70 -35.26 -7.57
C VAL A 312 6.71 -34.19 -7.19
N GLY A 313 7.45 -34.38 -6.08
CA GLY A 313 8.34 -33.34 -5.50
C GLY A 313 7.59 -32.44 -4.53
N TRP A 314 7.97 -31.16 -4.50
CA TRP A 314 7.37 -30.17 -3.60
C TRP A 314 5.93 -29.84 -3.98
N THR A 315 5.02 -29.91 -3.00
CA THR A 315 3.58 -29.59 -3.14
C THR A 315 3.16 -28.58 -2.09
N PHE A 316 2.10 -27.80 -2.41
CA PHE A 316 1.55 -26.72 -1.58
C PHE A 316 0.01 -26.75 -1.58
N HIS A 317 -0.60 -27.94 -1.59
CA HIS A 317 -2.05 -28.09 -1.70
C HIS A 317 -2.80 -27.34 -0.61
N GLY A 318 -3.87 -26.62 -0.99
CA GLY A 318 -4.77 -25.89 -0.10
C GLY A 318 -4.16 -24.61 0.46
N HIS A 319 -3.07 -24.08 -0.14
CA HIS A 319 -2.50 -22.80 0.29
C HIS A 319 -3.45 -21.63 0.00
N GLU A 320 -4.28 -21.70 -1.03
CA GLU A 320 -5.29 -20.73 -1.37
C GLU A 320 -6.36 -20.60 -0.26
N ASP A 321 -6.89 -21.72 0.22
CA ASP A 321 -7.89 -21.74 1.30
C ASP A 321 -7.28 -21.34 2.65
N ARG A 322 -6.06 -21.81 2.94
CA ARG A 322 -5.35 -21.45 4.17
C ARG A 322 -4.93 -19.98 4.13
N GLY A 323 -4.45 -19.48 3.00
CA GLY A 323 -4.09 -18.10 2.79
C GLY A 323 -5.29 -17.17 3.00
N ALA A 324 -6.43 -17.49 2.40
CA ALA A 324 -7.67 -16.76 2.61
C ALA A 324 -8.07 -16.68 4.09
N ARG A 325 -7.89 -17.76 4.87
CA ARG A 325 -8.13 -17.73 6.32
C ARG A 325 -7.11 -16.91 7.11
N MET A 326 -5.89 -16.71 6.58
CA MET A 326 -4.86 -15.86 7.22
C MET A 326 -5.11 -14.36 7.00
N VAL A 327 -5.77 -13.96 5.91
CA VAL A 327 -5.98 -12.54 5.55
C VAL A 327 -6.56 -11.71 6.69
N PRO A 328 -7.67 -12.09 7.38
CA PRO A 328 -8.23 -11.28 8.47
C PRO A 328 -7.24 -11.05 9.63
N GLY A 329 -6.46 -12.07 9.99
CA GLY A 329 -5.45 -11.99 11.03
C GLY A 329 -4.32 -11.02 10.67
N ILE A 330 -3.83 -11.08 9.44
CA ILE A 330 -2.79 -10.20 8.91
C ILE A 330 -3.30 -8.75 8.85
N PHE A 331 -4.50 -8.51 8.32
CA PHE A 331 -5.11 -7.18 8.25
C PHE A 331 -5.26 -6.56 9.64
N LYS A 332 -5.77 -7.33 10.62
CA LYS A 332 -5.91 -6.88 12.02
C LYS A 332 -4.55 -6.51 12.62
N LYS A 333 -3.53 -7.37 12.44
CA LYS A 333 -2.17 -7.13 12.94
C LYS A 333 -1.54 -5.89 12.34
N LEU A 334 -1.64 -5.72 11.02
CA LEU A 334 -1.10 -4.58 10.28
C LEU A 334 -1.96 -3.32 10.37
N LYS A 335 -3.10 -3.36 11.05
CA LYS A 335 -4.05 -2.23 11.14
C LYS A 335 -4.60 -1.78 9.79
N LEU A 336 -4.77 -2.71 8.88
CA LEU A 336 -5.55 -2.52 7.65
C LEU A 336 -7.06 -2.57 7.97
N PRO A 337 -7.92 -1.94 7.14
CA PRO A 337 -9.36 -1.94 7.38
C PRO A 337 -9.97 -3.34 7.27
N LEU A 338 -10.83 -3.70 8.25
CA LEU A 338 -11.53 -5.00 8.30
C LEU A 338 -12.92 -4.92 7.64
N ASP A 339 -13.00 -4.32 6.48
CA ASP A 339 -14.20 -4.00 5.73
C ASP A 339 -14.30 -4.80 4.40
N ALA A 340 -15.01 -4.24 3.43
CA ALA A 340 -15.14 -4.81 2.09
C ALA A 340 -13.78 -5.05 1.40
N ASN A 341 -12.77 -4.19 1.65
CA ASN A 341 -11.45 -4.36 1.06
C ASN A 341 -10.74 -5.62 1.57
N MET A 342 -10.89 -5.94 2.86
CA MET A 342 -10.37 -7.20 3.40
C MET A 342 -11.05 -8.41 2.75
N LYS A 343 -12.38 -8.38 2.61
CA LYS A 343 -13.14 -9.46 1.97
C LYS A 343 -12.76 -9.63 0.50
N TYR A 344 -12.53 -8.53 -0.20
CA TYR A 344 -12.03 -8.50 -1.56
C TYR A 344 -10.67 -9.22 -1.67
N VAL A 345 -9.69 -8.85 -0.86
CA VAL A 345 -8.37 -9.52 -0.83
C VAL A 345 -8.51 -11.00 -0.48
N GLN A 346 -9.32 -11.33 0.52
CA GLN A 346 -9.59 -12.71 0.92
C GLN A 346 -10.17 -13.55 -0.22
N LYS A 347 -11.12 -12.97 -0.97
CA LYS A 347 -11.73 -13.61 -2.15
C LYS A 347 -10.69 -13.87 -3.24
N LEU A 348 -9.89 -12.87 -3.62
CA LEU A 348 -8.87 -13.03 -4.65
C LEU A 348 -7.82 -14.08 -4.25
N VAL A 349 -7.35 -14.07 -3.00
CA VAL A 349 -6.42 -15.09 -2.48
C VAL A 349 -7.04 -16.49 -2.58
N LYS A 350 -8.32 -16.64 -2.24
CA LYS A 350 -9.01 -17.94 -2.33
C LYS A 350 -9.14 -18.45 -3.76
N LEU A 351 -9.39 -17.55 -4.69
CA LEU A 351 -9.78 -17.91 -6.06
C LEU A 351 -8.61 -17.93 -7.06
N HIS A 352 -7.41 -17.43 -6.70
CA HIS A 352 -6.33 -17.17 -7.66
C HIS A 352 -5.87 -18.39 -8.48
N LEU A 353 -6.05 -19.61 -7.98
CA LEU A 353 -5.71 -20.83 -8.72
C LEU A 353 -6.77 -21.25 -9.73
N ARG A 354 -8.02 -20.82 -9.59
CA ARG A 354 -9.14 -21.32 -10.43
C ARG A 354 -8.99 -20.94 -11.90
N PRO A 355 -8.73 -19.67 -12.27
CA PRO A 355 -8.48 -19.32 -13.68
C PRO A 355 -7.29 -20.10 -14.26
N ILE A 356 -6.24 -20.32 -13.47
CA ILE A 356 -5.05 -21.07 -13.90
C ILE A 356 -5.40 -22.54 -14.19
N ALA A 357 -6.24 -23.16 -13.36
CA ALA A 357 -6.69 -24.54 -13.57
C ALA A 357 -7.46 -24.67 -14.91
N LEU A 358 -8.30 -23.70 -15.25
CA LEU A 358 -9.05 -23.68 -16.50
C LEU A 358 -8.14 -23.61 -17.75
N THR A 359 -6.91 -23.17 -17.63
CA THR A 359 -5.96 -23.16 -18.76
C THR A 359 -5.35 -24.53 -19.07
N LYS A 360 -5.51 -25.52 -18.18
CA LYS A 360 -4.83 -26.83 -18.28
C LYS A 360 -5.72 -27.93 -18.86
N GLU A 361 -7.04 -27.83 -18.70
CA GLU A 361 -8.03 -28.87 -19.00
C GLU A 361 -9.03 -28.44 -20.07
N THR A 362 -9.90 -29.39 -20.50
CA THR A 362 -11.07 -29.04 -21.30
C THR A 362 -12.00 -28.18 -20.46
N ILE A 363 -12.20 -26.93 -20.89
CA ILE A 363 -12.99 -25.95 -20.14
C ILE A 363 -14.47 -26.33 -20.23
N SER A 364 -15.10 -26.70 -19.10
CA SER A 364 -16.53 -26.93 -19.00
C SER A 364 -17.28 -25.63 -18.64
N ASP A 365 -18.51 -25.46 -19.17
CA ASP A 365 -19.36 -24.31 -18.85
C ASP A 365 -19.67 -24.25 -17.36
N ALA A 366 -19.86 -25.38 -16.69
CA ALA A 366 -20.05 -25.45 -15.23
C ALA A 366 -18.88 -24.82 -14.44
N ALA A 367 -17.64 -25.07 -14.84
CA ALA A 367 -16.49 -24.49 -14.19
C ALA A 367 -16.40 -22.95 -14.42
N LEU A 368 -16.80 -22.49 -15.64
CA LEU A 368 -16.87 -21.07 -15.96
C LEU A 368 -17.98 -20.38 -15.17
N ARG A 369 -19.18 -20.97 -15.07
CA ARG A 369 -20.30 -20.45 -14.27
C ARG A 369 -19.90 -20.30 -12.80
N ARG A 370 -19.24 -21.33 -12.22
CA ARG A 370 -18.74 -21.24 -10.84
C ARG A 370 -17.74 -20.13 -10.66
N LEU A 371 -16.82 -19.95 -11.62
CA LEU A 371 -15.84 -18.85 -11.54
C LEU A 371 -16.53 -17.49 -11.61
N LEU A 372 -17.46 -17.28 -12.55
CA LEU A 372 -18.26 -16.06 -12.68
C LEU A 372 -19.05 -15.76 -11.40
N PHE A 373 -19.74 -16.76 -10.86
CA PHE A 373 -20.53 -16.61 -9.64
C PHE A 373 -19.69 -16.26 -8.42
N ASP A 374 -18.57 -16.99 -8.19
CA ASP A 374 -17.74 -16.81 -7.00
C ASP A 374 -16.92 -15.52 -7.05
N SER A 375 -16.47 -15.09 -8.23
CA SER A 375 -15.72 -13.85 -8.40
C SER A 375 -16.63 -12.61 -8.39
N GLY A 376 -17.82 -12.71 -8.98
CA GLY A 376 -18.72 -11.57 -9.13
C GLY A 376 -18.02 -10.40 -9.81
N ASP A 377 -18.18 -9.19 -9.27
CA ASP A 377 -17.59 -7.95 -9.82
C ASP A 377 -16.05 -7.90 -9.76
N ASP A 378 -15.43 -8.82 -9.04
CA ASP A 378 -13.97 -8.85 -8.88
C ASP A 378 -13.27 -9.75 -9.93
N LEU A 379 -14.00 -10.24 -10.96
CA LEU A 379 -13.47 -11.17 -11.98
C LEU A 379 -12.27 -10.57 -12.73
N GLU A 380 -12.34 -9.33 -13.16
CA GLU A 380 -11.31 -8.65 -13.94
C GLU A 380 -10.02 -8.52 -13.14
N ASP A 381 -10.14 -8.15 -11.86
CA ASP A 381 -9.00 -8.06 -10.94
C ASP A 381 -8.41 -9.44 -10.63
N LEU A 382 -9.27 -10.48 -10.50
CA LEU A 382 -8.82 -11.86 -10.35
C LEU A 382 -8.03 -12.34 -11.58
N MET A 383 -8.51 -12.07 -12.78
CA MET A 383 -7.80 -12.41 -14.02
C MET A 383 -6.47 -11.67 -14.14
N THR A 384 -6.44 -10.40 -13.75
CA THR A 384 -5.22 -9.58 -13.70
C THR A 384 -4.20 -10.18 -12.73
N LEU A 385 -4.63 -10.59 -11.52
CA LEU A 385 -3.76 -11.26 -10.54
C LEU A 385 -3.20 -12.56 -11.11
N CYS A 386 -4.04 -13.40 -11.73
CA CYS A 386 -3.62 -14.68 -12.29
C CYS A 386 -2.65 -14.53 -13.49
N LYS A 387 -2.84 -13.52 -14.33
CA LYS A 387 -1.88 -13.18 -15.41
C LYS A 387 -0.54 -12.74 -14.84
N ALA A 388 -0.56 -11.90 -13.81
CA ALA A 388 0.64 -11.43 -13.15
C ALA A 388 1.44 -12.55 -12.47
N ASP A 389 0.77 -13.62 -12.03
CA ASP A 389 1.39 -14.81 -11.42
C ASP A 389 2.16 -15.69 -12.42
N ILE A 390 1.97 -15.48 -13.73
CA ILE A 390 2.72 -16.17 -14.77
C ILE A 390 4.15 -15.61 -14.84
N THR A 391 5.03 -16.10 -13.97
CA THR A 391 6.42 -15.60 -13.80
C THR A 391 7.47 -16.60 -14.29
N SER A 392 7.22 -17.28 -15.41
CA SER A 392 8.19 -18.22 -16.00
C SER A 392 9.33 -17.46 -16.70
N LYS A 393 10.58 -17.89 -16.48
CA LYS A 393 11.74 -17.39 -17.25
C LYS A 393 11.76 -17.83 -18.71
N ASN A 394 10.88 -18.75 -19.10
CA ASN A 394 10.77 -19.22 -20.50
C ASN A 394 9.70 -18.43 -21.24
N PRO A 395 10.07 -17.54 -22.21
CA PRO A 395 9.12 -16.70 -22.94
C PRO A 395 8.06 -17.51 -23.72
N GLN A 396 8.42 -18.68 -24.23
CA GLN A 396 7.49 -19.54 -24.98
C GLN A 396 6.41 -20.11 -24.05
N LYS A 397 6.79 -20.50 -22.82
CA LYS A 397 5.82 -20.94 -21.81
C LYS A 397 4.89 -19.77 -21.40
N VAL A 398 5.44 -18.59 -21.16
CA VAL A 398 4.65 -17.39 -20.85
C VAL A 398 3.64 -17.11 -21.95
N LYS A 399 4.09 -17.04 -23.21
CA LYS A 399 3.19 -16.82 -24.36
C LYS A 399 2.09 -17.87 -24.43
N LYS A 400 2.43 -19.16 -24.28
CA LYS A 400 1.45 -20.27 -24.30
C LYS A 400 0.40 -20.11 -23.19
N TYR A 401 0.79 -19.71 -21.98
CA TYR A 401 -0.17 -19.50 -20.88
C TYR A 401 -1.04 -18.28 -21.14
N LEU A 402 -0.49 -17.16 -21.61
CA LEU A 402 -1.26 -15.95 -21.93
C LEU A 402 -2.30 -16.22 -23.02
N THR A 403 -1.93 -16.91 -24.12
CA THR A 403 -2.91 -17.29 -25.16
C THR A 403 -4.04 -18.17 -24.60
N ARG A 404 -3.74 -19.08 -23.67
CA ARG A 404 -4.79 -19.88 -23.01
C ARG A 404 -5.67 -19.04 -22.08
N PHE A 405 -5.11 -18.03 -21.40
CA PHE A 405 -5.90 -17.09 -20.62
C PHE A 405 -6.85 -16.27 -21.49
N GLU A 406 -6.40 -15.80 -22.65
CA GLU A 406 -7.27 -15.12 -23.64
C GLU A 406 -8.46 -16.02 -24.07
N LEU A 407 -8.21 -17.31 -24.26
CA LEU A 407 -9.29 -18.27 -24.55
C LEU A 407 -10.26 -18.44 -23.39
N VAL A 408 -9.74 -18.48 -22.14
CA VAL A 408 -10.59 -18.54 -20.94
C VAL A 408 -11.44 -17.28 -20.81
N GLU A 409 -10.87 -16.09 -21.04
CA GLU A 409 -11.59 -14.81 -21.02
C GLU A 409 -12.69 -14.75 -22.07
N ALA A 410 -12.40 -15.18 -23.30
CA ALA A 410 -13.42 -15.24 -24.36
C ALA A 410 -14.59 -16.16 -24.00
N LYS A 411 -14.30 -17.33 -23.44
CA LYS A 411 -15.34 -18.27 -23.00
C LYS A 411 -16.12 -17.78 -21.77
N LEU A 412 -15.47 -17.11 -20.82
CA LEU A 412 -16.13 -16.48 -19.68
C LEU A 412 -17.14 -15.44 -20.16
N LYS A 413 -16.75 -14.62 -21.13
CA LYS A 413 -17.63 -13.61 -21.73
C LYS A 413 -18.84 -14.26 -22.43
N ASP A 414 -18.62 -15.32 -23.24
CA ASP A 414 -19.71 -16.07 -23.91
C ASP A 414 -20.70 -16.66 -22.91
N VAL A 415 -20.19 -17.32 -21.85
CA VAL A 415 -21.04 -17.89 -20.80
C VAL A 415 -21.78 -16.80 -20.02
N GLU A 416 -21.14 -15.66 -19.74
CA GLU A 416 -21.77 -14.54 -19.04
C GLU A 416 -22.90 -13.91 -19.87
N GLU A 417 -22.66 -13.68 -21.17
CA GLU A 417 -23.69 -13.12 -22.09
C GLU A 417 -24.90 -14.06 -22.23
N ARG A 418 -24.65 -15.37 -22.27
CA ARG A 418 -25.69 -16.38 -22.42
C ARG A 418 -26.47 -16.65 -21.13
N ASP A 419 -25.75 -16.83 -20.01
CA ASP A 419 -26.31 -17.39 -18.78
C ASP A 419 -26.54 -16.34 -17.68
N GLN A 420 -25.97 -15.14 -17.79
CA GLN A 420 -26.10 -13.99 -16.86
C GLN A 420 -25.88 -14.36 -15.38
N ILE A 421 -24.86 -15.19 -15.13
CA ILE A 421 -24.60 -15.81 -13.82
C ILE A 421 -23.87 -14.86 -12.84
N ARG A 422 -23.21 -13.81 -13.34
CA ARG A 422 -22.50 -12.86 -12.47
C ARG A 422 -23.49 -12.13 -11.56
N ASN A 423 -23.22 -12.12 -10.24
CA ASN A 423 -24.10 -11.52 -9.22
C ASN A 423 -25.54 -12.05 -9.18
N TRP A 424 -25.77 -13.20 -9.81
CA TRP A 424 -27.05 -13.83 -9.86
C TRP A 424 -27.51 -14.36 -8.49
N GLN A 425 -28.82 -14.40 -8.26
CA GLN A 425 -29.48 -15.04 -7.12
C GLN A 425 -30.47 -16.08 -7.64
N PRO A 426 -30.57 -17.27 -7.01
CA PRO A 426 -31.63 -18.21 -7.33
C PRO A 426 -33.00 -17.56 -7.19
N PRO A 427 -33.96 -17.80 -8.12
CA PRO A 427 -35.28 -17.19 -8.09
C PRO A 427 -36.11 -17.63 -6.88
N VAL A 428 -35.68 -18.70 -6.18
CA VAL A 428 -36.35 -19.21 -4.97
C VAL A 428 -35.59 -18.75 -3.74
N SER A 429 -36.27 -17.97 -2.88
CA SER A 429 -35.73 -17.51 -1.61
C SER A 429 -35.87 -18.56 -0.49
N GLY A 430 -35.14 -18.40 0.61
CA GLY A 430 -35.32 -19.22 1.80
C GLY A 430 -36.75 -19.12 2.38
N GLU A 431 -37.38 -17.94 2.25
CA GLU A 431 -38.77 -17.73 2.67
C GLU A 431 -39.73 -18.53 1.80
N THR A 432 -39.52 -18.57 0.49
CA THR A 432 -40.30 -19.39 -0.43
C THR A 432 -40.21 -20.87 -0.07
N ILE A 433 -38.98 -21.37 0.20
CA ILE A 433 -38.78 -22.77 0.62
C ILE A 433 -39.54 -23.06 1.93
N MET A 434 -39.41 -22.20 2.94
CA MET A 434 -40.09 -22.35 4.21
C MET A 434 -41.61 -22.36 4.06
N LYS A 435 -42.14 -21.48 3.22
CA LYS A 435 -43.59 -21.38 2.94
C LYS A 435 -44.09 -22.61 2.18
N THR A 436 -43.38 -23.09 1.19
CA THR A 436 -43.76 -24.27 0.37
C THR A 436 -43.84 -25.54 1.19
N PHE A 437 -42.92 -25.73 2.16
CA PHE A 437 -42.86 -26.93 2.98
C PHE A 437 -43.46 -26.78 4.39
N GLY A 438 -43.97 -25.60 4.73
CA GLY A 438 -44.55 -25.35 6.06
C GLY A 438 -43.51 -25.46 7.22
N ILE A 439 -42.22 -25.19 6.96
CA ILE A 439 -41.13 -25.37 7.92
C ILE A 439 -40.57 -24.02 8.40
N LYS A 440 -39.99 -24.05 9.60
CA LYS A 440 -39.25 -22.90 10.17
C LYS A 440 -37.80 -22.86 9.58
N PRO A 441 -37.05 -21.76 9.80
CA PRO A 441 -35.61 -21.75 9.48
C PRO A 441 -34.90 -22.97 10.01
N SER A 442 -34.31 -23.76 9.13
CA SER A 442 -33.73 -25.05 9.46
C SER A 442 -32.58 -25.42 8.50
N ARG A 443 -31.88 -26.50 8.81
CA ARG A 443 -30.78 -27.03 7.98
C ARG A 443 -31.27 -27.42 6.57
N GLU A 444 -32.49 -27.97 6.50
CA GLU A 444 -33.09 -28.43 5.23
C GLU A 444 -33.29 -27.28 4.25
N VAL A 445 -33.68 -26.08 4.73
CA VAL A 445 -33.80 -24.88 3.90
C VAL A 445 -32.47 -24.54 3.26
N GLY A 446 -31.36 -24.60 4.04
CA GLY A 446 -30.00 -24.39 3.53
C GLY A 446 -29.60 -25.41 2.49
N ILE A 447 -29.85 -26.71 2.74
CA ILE A 447 -29.54 -27.81 1.83
C ILE A 447 -30.28 -27.63 0.49
N ILE A 448 -31.58 -27.33 0.52
CA ILE A 448 -32.37 -27.12 -0.70
C ILE A 448 -31.83 -25.93 -1.48
N LYS A 449 -31.59 -24.79 -0.82
CA LYS A 449 -31.06 -23.59 -1.45
C LYS A 449 -29.68 -23.84 -2.10
N ASP A 450 -28.76 -24.52 -1.41
CA ASP A 450 -27.46 -24.86 -1.94
C ASP A 450 -27.55 -25.85 -3.09
N SER A 451 -28.45 -26.85 -3.01
CA SER A 451 -28.67 -27.83 -4.10
C SER A 451 -29.19 -27.16 -5.36
N ILE A 452 -30.13 -26.21 -5.25
CA ILE A 452 -30.64 -25.42 -6.38
C ILE A 452 -29.50 -24.64 -7.03
N LYS A 453 -28.69 -23.92 -6.22
CA LYS A 453 -27.54 -23.17 -6.72
C LYS A 453 -26.58 -24.07 -7.50
N GLU A 454 -26.20 -25.18 -6.92
CA GLU A 454 -25.26 -26.12 -7.58
C GLU A 454 -25.85 -26.71 -8.87
N ALA A 455 -27.14 -27.08 -8.89
CA ALA A 455 -27.81 -27.60 -10.08
C ALA A 455 -27.81 -26.60 -11.24
N ILE A 456 -28.04 -25.30 -10.95
CA ILE A 456 -27.98 -24.24 -11.97
C ILE A 456 -26.53 -24.02 -12.45
N LEU A 457 -25.57 -23.98 -11.53
CA LEU A 457 -24.13 -23.83 -11.90
C LEU A 457 -23.63 -25.02 -12.73
N ASP A 458 -24.11 -26.23 -12.46
CA ASP A 458 -23.84 -27.41 -13.27
C ASP A 458 -24.58 -27.45 -14.61
N GLY A 459 -25.58 -26.59 -14.78
CA GLY A 459 -26.43 -26.58 -15.97
C GLY A 459 -27.41 -27.76 -16.02
N MET A 460 -27.70 -28.36 -14.87
CA MET A 460 -28.72 -29.42 -14.76
C MET A 460 -30.15 -28.88 -14.89
N ILE A 461 -30.32 -27.64 -14.46
CA ILE A 461 -31.59 -26.88 -14.59
C ILE A 461 -31.28 -25.46 -15.04
N LEU A 462 -32.20 -24.83 -15.74
CA LEU A 462 -32.12 -23.43 -16.12
C LEU A 462 -32.46 -22.52 -14.94
N ASN A 463 -31.95 -21.30 -14.99
CA ASN A 463 -32.23 -20.27 -13.99
C ASN A 463 -33.60 -19.61 -14.26
N ASN A 464 -34.71 -20.39 -14.19
CA ASN A 464 -36.09 -19.91 -14.31
C ASN A 464 -36.95 -20.47 -13.18
N GLU A 465 -38.04 -19.80 -12.88
CA GLU A 465 -38.95 -20.16 -11.77
C GLU A 465 -39.44 -21.60 -11.88
N THR A 466 -39.87 -22.03 -13.09
CA THR A 466 -40.51 -23.33 -13.31
C THR A 466 -39.57 -24.50 -13.01
N GLU A 467 -38.35 -24.49 -13.57
CA GLU A 467 -37.41 -25.59 -13.37
C GLU A 467 -36.86 -25.60 -11.93
N VAL A 468 -36.62 -24.40 -11.36
CA VAL A 468 -36.16 -24.27 -9.99
C VAL A 468 -37.22 -24.72 -8.99
N GLU A 469 -38.51 -24.43 -9.21
CA GLU A 469 -39.58 -24.90 -8.36
C GLU A 469 -39.72 -26.43 -8.42
N GLN A 470 -39.70 -27.02 -9.62
CA GLN A 470 -39.73 -28.48 -9.79
C GLN A 470 -38.56 -29.15 -9.08
N PHE A 471 -37.35 -28.60 -9.22
CA PHE A 471 -36.18 -29.13 -8.55
C PHE A 471 -36.26 -28.98 -7.01
N MET A 472 -36.76 -27.84 -6.53
CA MET A 472 -37.00 -27.58 -5.10
C MET A 472 -37.94 -28.63 -4.50
N LEU A 473 -39.08 -28.91 -5.17
CA LEU A 473 -40.06 -29.90 -4.73
C LEU A 473 -39.47 -31.32 -4.71
N ALA A 474 -38.72 -31.69 -5.76
CA ALA A 474 -38.07 -32.99 -5.83
C ALA A 474 -37.05 -33.13 -4.70
N LYS A 475 -36.23 -32.11 -4.44
CA LYS A 475 -35.20 -32.12 -3.38
C LYS A 475 -35.82 -32.13 -1.98
N GLY A 476 -36.90 -31.39 -1.78
CA GLY A 476 -37.69 -31.44 -0.55
C GLY A 476 -38.22 -32.83 -0.24
N LYS A 477 -38.77 -33.53 -1.25
CA LYS A 477 -39.23 -34.90 -1.12
C LYS A 477 -38.11 -35.89 -0.75
N GLU A 478 -36.91 -35.74 -1.34
CA GLU A 478 -35.72 -36.52 -0.95
C GLU A 478 -35.36 -36.34 0.52
N LEU A 479 -35.59 -35.13 1.06
CA LEU A 479 -35.33 -34.79 2.47
C LEU A 479 -36.50 -35.18 3.40
N GLY A 480 -37.55 -35.85 2.88
CA GLY A 480 -38.72 -36.26 3.65
C GLY A 480 -39.74 -35.16 3.92
N LEU A 481 -39.61 -33.99 3.24
CA LEU A 481 -40.56 -32.88 3.33
C LEU A 481 -41.72 -33.06 2.39
N ARG A 482 -42.90 -32.55 2.78
CA ARG A 482 -44.13 -32.51 1.95
C ARG A 482 -44.51 -31.05 1.70
N ALA A 483 -44.82 -30.70 0.46
CA ALA A 483 -45.37 -29.39 0.17
C ALA A 483 -46.79 -29.26 0.82
N VAL A 484 -47.06 -28.09 1.36
CA VAL A 484 -48.29 -27.74 2.07
C VAL A 484 -49.31 -27.16 1.10
#